data_97586f1d43d4778eb8bc8793ee44ab18
#
_entry.id   97586f1d43d4778eb8bc8793ee44ab18
#
_cell.length_a   1.000
_cell.length_b   1.000
_cell.length_c   1.000
_cell.angle_alpha   90.00
_cell.angle_beta   90.00
_cell.angle_gamma   90.00
#
_symmetry.space_group_name_H-M   'P 1'
#
loop_
_entity.id
_entity.type
_entity.pdbx_description
1 polymer ?
#
loop_
_entity_poly.entity_id
_entity_poly.type
_entity_poly.pdbx_seq_one_letter_code
_entity_poly.pdbx_strand_id
1 'polypeptide(L)'
;MRNVTILAACLFTASVSAAESNGEYIARISDCVACHTAEGGAAMAGGKKFPTPVGDIYSTNITPDKAQGIGNYSYEDFEKAVRQGIAKDGHPLYPAMPYPSYAKLSDEDVQALYRYFMHDVTPSAQPNKENAIPWLLSARWPLHIWNWLFTDAPATTVDSAKPDDNAALVKRGAYLVEGPGHCGSCHTPRGMAMNEKAYTHADAEYLSGAMIDGWYAPSLRGSGMSE
;
A
#
# COMPACT_ATOMS: atom_id res chain seq x y z
N MET A 1 -45.85 -10.47 -49.73
CA MET A 1 -44.82 -11.22 -48.85
C MET A 1 -43.88 -10.17 -48.32
N ARG A 2 -43.96 -9.86 -47.03
CA ARG A 2 -43.10 -8.84 -46.36
C ARG A 2 -42.00 -9.58 -45.60
N ASN A 3 -40.78 -9.36 -46.04
CA ASN A 3 -39.61 -9.90 -45.35
C ASN A 3 -39.34 -9.03 -44.11
N VAL A 4 -39.41 -9.63 -42.93
CA VAL A 4 -39.00 -9.03 -41.65
C VAL A 4 -37.55 -9.47 -41.39
N THR A 5 -36.63 -8.53 -41.51
CA THR A 5 -35.24 -8.75 -41.14
C THR A 5 -35.09 -8.48 -39.63
N ILE A 6 -34.85 -9.52 -38.84
CA ILE A 6 -34.56 -9.41 -37.42
C ILE A 6 -33.08 -9.08 -37.29
N LEU A 7 -32.79 -7.87 -36.81
CA LEU A 7 -31.44 -7.45 -36.43
C LEU A 7 -31.14 -8.02 -35.02
N ALA A 8 -30.28 -9.01 -34.97
CA ALA A 8 -29.74 -9.51 -33.69
C ALA A 8 -28.68 -8.51 -33.17
N ALA A 9 -29.06 -7.71 -32.19
CA ALA A 9 -28.13 -6.88 -31.47
C ALA A 9 -27.35 -7.76 -30.44
N CYS A 10 -26.08 -8.07 -30.69
CA CYS A 10 -25.20 -8.69 -29.77
C CYS A 10 -24.86 -7.68 -28.66
N LEU A 11 -25.43 -7.87 -27.49
CA LEU A 11 -25.06 -7.16 -26.27
C LEU A 11 -23.70 -7.71 -25.80
N PHE A 12 -22.63 -7.02 -26.17
CA PHE A 12 -21.34 -7.15 -25.47
C PHE A 12 -21.44 -6.36 -24.16
N THR A 13 -21.85 -7.00 -23.08
CA THR A 13 -21.82 -6.40 -21.75
C THR A 13 -20.64 -6.94 -20.95
N ALA A 14 -19.63 -6.11 -20.76
CA ALA A 14 -19.04 -5.77 -19.49
C ALA A 14 -18.43 -6.89 -18.64
N SER A 15 -17.25 -7.38 -19.05
CA SER A 15 -16.31 -8.05 -18.13
C SER A 15 -15.25 -7.08 -17.56
N VAL A 16 -15.31 -5.79 -17.87
CA VAL A 16 -14.30 -4.77 -17.49
C VAL A 16 -14.48 -4.31 -16.03
N SER A 17 -15.71 -4.32 -15.51
CA SER A 17 -16.02 -3.70 -14.21
C SER A 17 -15.45 -4.43 -12.97
N ALA A 18 -15.20 -5.73 -13.01
CA ALA A 18 -14.78 -6.49 -11.83
C ALA A 18 -13.28 -6.35 -11.52
N ALA A 19 -12.44 -6.16 -12.53
CA ALA A 19 -10.98 -5.99 -12.33
C ALA A 19 -10.62 -4.56 -11.89
N GLU A 20 -11.38 -3.56 -12.33
CA GLU A 20 -11.23 -2.17 -11.90
C GLU A 20 -11.65 -1.99 -10.44
N SER A 21 -12.73 -2.64 -10.01
CA SER A 21 -13.18 -2.63 -8.62
C SER A 21 -12.15 -3.24 -7.64
N ASN A 22 -11.35 -4.21 -8.08
CA ASN A 22 -10.34 -4.83 -7.21
C ASN A 22 -9.18 -3.86 -6.91
N GLY A 23 -8.67 -3.10 -7.88
CA GLY A 23 -7.59 -2.12 -7.68
C GLY A 23 -8.00 -1.01 -6.71
N GLU A 24 -9.20 -0.46 -6.85
CA GLU A 24 -9.75 0.52 -5.90
C GLU A 24 -9.92 -0.08 -4.51
N TYR A 25 -10.47 -1.28 -4.41
CA TYR A 25 -10.62 -1.98 -3.13
C TYR A 25 -9.28 -2.16 -2.42
N ILE A 26 -8.25 -2.67 -3.13
CA ILE A 26 -6.92 -2.83 -2.55
C ILE A 26 -6.31 -1.47 -2.17
N ALA A 27 -6.45 -0.42 -2.97
CA ALA A 27 -5.98 0.92 -2.63
C ALA A 27 -6.65 1.48 -1.37
N ARG A 28 -7.93 1.19 -1.16
CA ARG A 28 -8.68 1.62 0.03
C ARG A 28 -8.23 0.89 1.29
N ILE A 29 -8.12 -0.44 1.26
CA ILE A 29 -7.67 -1.21 2.44
C ILE A 29 -6.19 -1.02 2.75
N SER A 30 -5.40 -0.55 1.78
CA SER A 30 -3.99 -0.17 1.96
C SER A 30 -3.81 1.29 2.38
N ASP A 31 -4.88 1.99 2.70
CA ASP A 31 -4.87 3.39 3.16
C ASP A 31 -4.10 4.37 2.26
N CYS A 32 -3.97 4.07 0.95
CA CYS A 32 -3.21 4.91 0.03
C CYS A 32 -3.69 6.36 0.05
N VAL A 33 -5.02 6.57 0.02
CA VAL A 33 -5.63 7.92 0.06
C VAL A 33 -5.39 8.62 1.39
N ALA A 34 -5.40 7.90 2.51
CA ALA A 34 -5.23 8.49 3.83
C ALA A 34 -3.82 9.06 4.03
N CYS A 35 -2.81 8.40 3.45
CA CYS A 35 -1.42 8.84 3.51
C CYS A 35 -1.06 9.82 2.39
N HIS A 36 -1.59 9.66 1.19
CA HIS A 36 -1.22 10.46 0.03
C HIS A 36 -2.21 11.60 -0.30
N THR A 37 -2.96 12.07 0.71
CA THR A 37 -3.83 13.24 0.58
C THR A 37 -3.58 14.20 1.75
N ALA A 38 -3.16 15.42 1.45
CA ALA A 38 -3.06 16.48 2.46
C ALA A 38 -4.46 16.95 2.86
N GLU A 39 -4.59 17.52 4.05
CA GLU A 39 -5.85 18.14 4.50
C GLU A 39 -6.29 19.24 3.53
N GLY A 40 -7.51 19.12 3.01
CA GLY A 40 -8.03 20.02 1.98
C GLY A 40 -7.39 19.90 0.60
N GLY A 41 -6.46 18.95 0.41
CA GLY A 41 -5.79 18.70 -0.86
C GLY A 41 -6.57 17.78 -1.79
N ALA A 42 -6.11 17.67 -3.05
CA ALA A 42 -6.64 16.72 -4.01
C ALA A 42 -6.27 15.29 -3.60
N ALA A 43 -7.20 14.35 -3.79
CA ALA A 43 -6.98 12.95 -3.46
C ALA A 43 -5.74 12.38 -4.17
N MET A 44 -4.93 11.62 -3.47
CA MET A 44 -3.68 10.99 -3.96
C MET A 44 -2.59 11.97 -4.42
N ALA A 45 -2.78 13.29 -4.25
CA ALA A 45 -1.82 14.32 -4.70
C ALA A 45 -0.67 14.58 -3.71
N GLY A 46 -0.59 13.79 -2.63
CA GLY A 46 0.49 13.89 -1.64
C GLY A 46 0.40 15.11 -0.73
N GLY A 47 1.54 15.47 -0.14
CA GLY A 47 1.70 16.66 0.69
C GLY A 47 1.27 16.51 2.15
N LYS A 48 0.84 15.33 2.59
CA LYS A 48 0.57 15.03 4.00
C LYS A 48 1.89 14.94 4.76
N LYS A 49 1.94 15.61 5.90
CA LYS A 49 3.09 15.67 6.77
C LYS A 49 3.13 14.48 7.74
N PHE A 50 4.30 13.90 7.89
CA PHE A 50 4.62 12.86 8.88
C PHE A 50 5.82 13.33 9.70
N PRO A 51 5.64 13.70 10.97
CA PRO A 51 6.73 14.02 11.87
C PRO A 51 7.56 12.75 12.14
N THR A 52 8.88 12.85 12.08
CA THR A 52 9.79 11.77 12.44
C THR A 52 10.87 12.28 13.41
N PRO A 53 11.58 11.40 14.13
CA PRO A 53 12.68 11.81 14.99
C PRO A 53 13.81 12.55 14.26
N VAL A 54 13.91 12.40 12.95
CA VAL A 54 14.95 13.02 12.12
C VAL A 54 14.48 14.23 11.32
N GLY A 55 13.21 14.60 11.45
CA GLY A 55 12.59 15.71 10.72
C GLY A 55 11.28 15.33 10.06
N ASP A 56 10.61 16.30 9.47
CA ASP A 56 9.32 16.06 8.81
C ASP A 56 9.53 15.48 7.41
N ILE A 57 8.77 14.43 7.08
CA ILE A 57 8.65 13.91 5.74
C ILE A 57 7.24 14.20 5.19
N TYR A 58 7.13 14.28 3.88
CA TYR A 58 5.87 14.52 3.19
C TYR A 58 5.58 13.41 2.20
N SER A 59 4.30 12.97 2.17
CA SER A 59 3.87 12.02 1.15
C SER A 59 3.97 12.62 -0.24
N THR A 60 4.33 11.78 -1.20
CA THR A 60 4.46 12.17 -2.59
C THR A 60 3.12 12.13 -3.33
N ASN A 61 3.02 12.85 -4.42
CA ASN A 61 1.95 12.76 -5.39
C ASN A 61 2.02 11.39 -6.09
N ILE A 62 0.99 10.58 -5.94
CA ILE A 62 0.86 9.25 -6.56
C ILE A 62 -0.26 9.21 -7.61
N THR A 63 -0.73 10.37 -8.07
CA THR A 63 -1.65 10.46 -9.21
C THR A 63 -0.93 10.14 -10.53
N PRO A 64 -1.65 9.81 -11.62
CA PRO A 64 -1.03 9.55 -12.93
C PRO A 64 -0.59 10.82 -13.67
N ASP A 65 -0.33 11.91 -12.95
CA ASP A 65 0.33 13.09 -13.52
C ASP A 65 1.77 12.75 -13.91
N LYS A 66 2.16 13.12 -15.14
CA LYS A 66 3.48 12.74 -15.68
C LYS A 66 4.63 13.60 -15.15
N ALA A 67 4.35 14.82 -14.69
CA ALA A 67 5.36 15.74 -14.22
C ALA A 67 5.56 15.66 -12.70
N GLN A 68 4.49 15.53 -11.95
CA GLN A 68 4.50 15.62 -10.49
C GLN A 68 4.16 14.31 -9.78
N GLY A 69 3.51 13.37 -10.48
CA GLY A 69 3.06 12.09 -9.95
C GLY A 69 3.81 10.90 -10.54
N ILE A 70 3.13 9.76 -10.57
CA ILE A 70 3.68 8.48 -11.03
C ILE A 70 3.30 8.13 -12.49
N GLY A 71 2.75 9.09 -13.27
CA GLY A 71 2.25 8.83 -14.63
C GLY A 71 3.29 8.36 -15.65
N ASN A 72 4.58 8.42 -15.31
CA ASN A 72 5.69 7.89 -16.11
C ASN A 72 6.25 6.57 -15.54
N TYR A 73 5.67 5.99 -14.48
CA TYR A 73 6.12 4.71 -13.93
C TYR A 73 5.68 3.56 -14.85
N SER A 74 6.61 2.66 -15.15
CA SER A 74 6.25 1.34 -15.65
C SER A 74 5.63 0.50 -14.54
N TYR A 75 5.03 -0.64 -14.88
CA TYR A 75 4.59 -1.60 -13.88
C TYR A 75 5.71 -2.02 -12.92
N GLU A 76 6.89 -2.26 -13.46
CA GLU A 76 8.07 -2.65 -12.67
C GLU A 76 8.52 -1.53 -11.70
N ASP A 77 8.51 -0.25 -12.14
CA ASP A 77 8.81 0.89 -11.27
C ASP A 77 7.79 0.99 -10.12
N PHE A 78 6.50 0.81 -10.44
CA PHE A 78 5.41 0.84 -9.46
C PHE A 78 5.53 -0.31 -8.46
N GLU A 79 5.75 -1.53 -8.94
CA GLU A 79 5.94 -2.71 -8.10
C GLU A 79 7.11 -2.53 -7.13
N LYS A 80 8.27 -2.07 -7.62
CA LYS A 80 9.45 -1.81 -6.78
C LYS A 80 9.15 -0.75 -5.71
N ALA A 81 8.44 0.30 -6.07
CA ALA A 81 8.08 1.34 -5.12
C ALA A 81 7.14 0.80 -4.02
N VAL A 82 6.11 0.05 -4.40
CA VAL A 82 5.10 -0.47 -3.47
C VAL A 82 5.64 -1.59 -2.59
N ARG A 83 6.35 -2.58 -3.17
CA ARG A 83 6.75 -3.81 -2.47
C ARG A 83 8.15 -3.76 -1.88
N GLN A 84 9.04 -2.93 -2.42
CA GLN A 84 10.45 -2.90 -2.03
C GLN A 84 10.89 -1.54 -1.48
N GLY A 85 10.01 -0.54 -1.54
CA GLY A 85 10.36 0.81 -1.09
C GLY A 85 11.47 1.47 -1.92
N ILE A 86 11.52 1.21 -3.22
CA ILE A 86 12.52 1.77 -4.14
C ILE A 86 11.81 2.64 -5.19
N ALA A 87 12.10 3.91 -5.22
CA ALA A 87 11.57 4.84 -6.21
C ALA A 87 12.13 4.56 -7.62
N LYS A 88 11.47 5.12 -8.65
CA LYS A 88 11.85 4.92 -10.06
C LYS A 88 13.31 5.30 -10.37
N ASP A 89 13.85 6.30 -9.73
CA ASP A 89 15.25 6.74 -9.88
C ASP A 89 16.25 5.92 -9.05
N GLY A 90 15.75 4.87 -8.35
CA GLY A 90 16.55 3.93 -7.57
C GLY A 90 16.81 4.34 -6.13
N HIS A 91 16.35 5.51 -5.67
CA HIS A 91 16.53 5.87 -4.27
C HIS A 91 15.55 5.12 -3.35
N PRO A 92 15.96 4.74 -2.13
CA PRO A 92 15.07 4.09 -1.18
C PRO A 92 14.06 5.10 -0.60
N LEU A 93 12.82 4.64 -0.42
CA LEU A 93 11.75 5.37 0.24
C LEU A 93 11.92 5.30 1.77
N TYR A 94 11.35 6.26 2.49
CA TYR A 94 11.27 6.17 3.94
C TYR A 94 10.24 5.12 4.36
N PRO A 95 10.52 4.29 5.40
CA PRO A 95 9.63 3.24 5.86
C PRO A 95 8.42 3.74 6.65
N ALA A 96 8.07 5.02 6.48
CA ALA A 96 6.76 5.56 6.84
C ALA A 96 5.66 5.03 5.91
N MET A 97 6.00 4.70 4.67
CA MET A 97 5.18 3.86 3.81
C MET A 97 5.41 2.39 4.22
N PRO A 98 4.36 1.61 4.52
CA PRO A 98 4.50 0.26 5.07
C PRO A 98 4.81 -0.79 3.98
N TYR A 99 5.82 -0.52 3.13
CA TYR A 99 6.23 -1.45 2.06
C TYR A 99 6.70 -2.83 2.58
N PRO A 100 7.20 -3.01 3.83
CA PRO A 100 7.43 -4.36 4.34
C PRO A 100 6.17 -5.22 4.43
N SER A 101 5.02 -4.60 4.73
CA SER A 101 3.72 -5.27 4.66
C SER A 101 3.26 -5.43 3.21
N TYR A 102 3.42 -4.40 2.38
CA TYR A 102 3.04 -4.46 0.96
C TYR A 102 3.89 -5.44 0.13
N ALA A 103 5.07 -5.83 0.59
CA ALA A 103 5.84 -6.93 0.01
C ALA A 103 5.05 -8.24 -0.08
N LYS A 104 4.04 -8.41 0.77
CA LYS A 104 3.14 -9.57 0.80
C LYS A 104 1.95 -9.49 -0.16
N LEU A 105 1.74 -8.35 -0.83
CA LEU A 105 0.70 -8.24 -1.86
C LEU A 105 0.95 -9.25 -2.97
N SER A 106 -0.12 -9.89 -3.46
CA SER A 106 -0.03 -10.76 -4.62
C SER A 106 0.28 -9.96 -5.90
N ASP A 107 0.85 -10.62 -6.90
CA ASP A 107 1.11 -10.00 -8.20
C ASP A 107 -0.18 -9.50 -8.86
N GLU A 108 -1.29 -10.23 -8.68
CA GLU A 108 -2.61 -9.86 -9.19
C GLU A 108 -3.11 -8.57 -8.55
N ASP A 109 -2.95 -8.43 -7.22
CA ASP A 109 -3.38 -7.22 -6.50
C ASP A 109 -2.48 -6.03 -6.83
N VAL A 110 -1.17 -6.21 -7.00
CA VAL A 110 -0.25 -5.14 -7.45
C VAL A 110 -0.57 -4.71 -8.89
N GLN A 111 -0.89 -5.64 -9.79
CA GLN A 111 -1.32 -5.32 -11.15
C GLN A 111 -2.67 -4.57 -11.16
N ALA A 112 -3.60 -4.96 -10.29
CA ALA A 112 -4.87 -4.27 -10.13
C ALA A 112 -4.68 -2.85 -9.61
N LEU A 113 -3.82 -2.66 -8.58
CA LEU A 113 -3.42 -1.34 -8.08
C LEU A 113 -2.81 -0.48 -9.18
N TYR A 114 -1.86 -1.01 -9.95
CA TYR A 114 -1.22 -0.27 -11.04
C TYR A 114 -2.23 0.23 -12.06
N ARG A 115 -3.16 -0.64 -12.50
CA ARG A 115 -4.21 -0.23 -13.43
C ARG A 115 -5.11 0.86 -12.84
N TYR A 116 -5.52 0.71 -11.57
CA TYR A 116 -6.33 1.70 -10.87
C TYR A 116 -5.63 3.07 -10.83
N PHE A 117 -4.36 3.11 -10.41
CA PHE A 117 -3.62 4.36 -10.33
C PHE A 117 -3.39 5.02 -11.69
N MET A 118 -3.15 4.23 -12.74
CA MET A 118 -2.87 4.77 -14.09
C MET A 118 -4.10 5.20 -14.85
N HIS A 119 -5.30 4.65 -14.55
CA HIS A 119 -6.48 4.85 -15.39
C HIS A 119 -7.67 5.48 -14.64
N ASP A 120 -7.83 5.22 -13.34
CA ASP A 120 -9.03 5.62 -12.60
C ASP A 120 -8.79 6.79 -11.66
N VAL A 121 -7.57 6.98 -11.18
CA VAL A 121 -7.19 8.12 -10.33
C VAL A 121 -7.09 9.39 -11.19
N THR A 122 -7.71 10.47 -10.73
CA THR A 122 -7.64 11.78 -11.41
C THR A 122 -6.24 12.37 -11.31
N PRO A 123 -5.59 12.73 -12.43
CA PRO A 123 -4.28 13.39 -12.40
C PRO A 123 -4.31 14.73 -11.66
N SER A 124 -3.26 15.01 -10.90
CA SER A 124 -3.09 16.29 -10.21
C SER A 124 -1.66 16.81 -10.43
N ALA A 125 -1.54 18.03 -10.93
CA ALA A 125 -0.26 18.70 -11.12
C ALA A 125 0.30 19.32 -9.82
N GLN A 126 -0.19 18.90 -8.64
CA GLN A 126 0.32 19.39 -7.36
C GLN A 126 1.78 18.96 -7.19
N PRO A 127 2.72 19.93 -6.99
CA PRO A 127 4.13 19.63 -6.81
C PRO A 127 4.37 18.90 -5.47
N ASN A 128 5.35 18.00 -5.48
CA ASN A 128 5.81 17.34 -4.28
C ASN A 128 6.47 18.34 -3.32
N LYS A 129 6.19 18.20 -2.02
CA LYS A 129 6.87 18.96 -0.99
C LYS A 129 8.22 18.33 -0.66
N GLU A 130 9.24 19.16 -0.48
CA GLU A 130 10.53 18.69 0.01
C GLU A 130 10.45 18.28 1.48
N ASN A 131 11.17 17.22 1.84
CA ASN A 131 11.26 16.79 3.22
C ASN A 131 12.08 17.76 4.05
N ALA A 132 11.62 18.08 5.24
CA ALA A 132 12.30 18.97 6.18
C ALA A 132 13.23 18.17 7.12
N ILE A 133 14.19 17.46 6.51
CA ILE A 133 15.22 16.69 7.19
C ILE A 133 16.55 17.42 7.10
N PRO A 134 17.29 17.64 8.21
CA PRO A 134 18.62 18.23 8.17
C PRO A 134 19.53 17.50 7.17
N TRP A 135 20.33 18.24 6.39
CA TRP A 135 21.14 17.68 5.31
C TRP A 135 22.06 16.53 5.74
N LEU A 136 22.60 16.59 6.95
CA LEU A 136 23.44 15.51 7.53
C LEU A 136 22.68 14.18 7.71
N LEU A 137 21.35 14.25 7.89
CA LEU A 137 20.47 13.08 8.12
C LEU A 137 19.66 12.73 6.86
N SER A 138 19.77 13.51 5.79
CA SER A 138 19.03 13.31 4.54
C SER A 138 19.63 12.23 3.62
N ALA A 139 20.82 11.70 3.96
CA ALA A 139 21.44 10.62 3.21
C ALA A 139 20.55 9.37 3.22
N ARG A 140 20.16 8.89 2.04
CA ARG A 140 19.24 7.77 1.90
C ARG A 140 19.90 6.40 1.81
N TRP A 141 21.22 6.34 1.57
CA TRP A 141 21.91 5.07 1.45
C TRP A 141 21.76 4.13 2.66
N PRO A 142 21.64 4.62 3.95
CA PRO A 142 21.43 3.71 5.07
C PRO A 142 20.09 2.96 5.01
N LEU A 143 19.11 3.51 4.28
CA LEU A 143 17.81 2.85 4.09
C LEU A 143 17.91 1.59 3.22
N HIS A 144 18.94 1.44 2.37
CA HIS A 144 19.18 0.16 1.69
C HIS A 144 19.55 -0.95 2.68
N ILE A 145 20.36 -0.62 3.72
CA ILE A 145 20.68 -1.57 4.79
C ILE A 145 19.42 -1.87 5.60
N TRP A 146 18.63 -0.85 5.90
CA TRP A 146 17.38 -1.02 6.62
C TRP A 146 16.42 -1.95 5.83
N ASN A 147 16.24 -1.72 4.53
CA ASN A 147 15.42 -2.56 3.67
C ASN A 147 15.91 -4.01 3.66
N TRP A 148 17.21 -4.21 3.52
CA TRP A 148 17.81 -5.55 3.55
C TRP A 148 17.56 -6.30 4.87
N LEU A 149 17.54 -5.58 6.00
CA LEU A 149 17.32 -6.18 7.31
C LEU A 149 15.85 -6.44 7.65
N PHE A 150 14.93 -5.60 7.16
CA PHE A 150 13.57 -5.53 7.66
C PHE A 150 12.46 -5.68 6.59
N THR A 151 12.83 -5.90 5.34
CA THR A 151 11.85 -6.11 4.27
C THR A 151 12.06 -7.49 3.65
N ASP A 152 11.01 -8.31 3.65
CA ASP A 152 11.03 -9.60 2.99
C ASP A 152 11.09 -9.45 1.47
N ALA A 153 11.53 -10.50 0.78
CA ALA A 153 11.38 -10.58 -0.67
C ALA A 153 9.89 -10.54 -1.04
N PRO A 154 9.52 -9.88 -2.16
CA PRO A 154 8.14 -9.85 -2.61
C PRO A 154 7.54 -11.25 -2.73
N ALA A 155 6.32 -11.42 -2.22
CA ALA A 155 5.61 -12.68 -2.31
C ALA A 155 5.22 -12.96 -3.77
N THR A 156 5.68 -14.08 -4.33
CA THR A 156 5.40 -14.44 -5.74
C THR A 156 4.03 -15.09 -5.93
N THR A 157 3.47 -15.70 -4.88
CA THR A 157 2.15 -16.32 -4.92
C THR A 157 1.50 -16.24 -3.54
N VAL A 158 0.47 -15.45 -3.39
CA VAL A 158 -0.51 -15.69 -2.33
C VAL A 158 -1.62 -16.51 -2.95
N ASP A 159 -1.81 -17.72 -2.42
CA ASP A 159 -2.89 -18.61 -2.82
C ASP A 159 -4.22 -17.88 -2.57
N SER A 160 -4.78 -17.30 -3.64
CA SER A 160 -6.09 -16.64 -3.62
C SER A 160 -7.17 -17.72 -3.55
N ALA A 161 -7.09 -18.59 -2.53
CA ALA A 161 -8.04 -19.64 -2.30
C ALA A 161 -9.45 -19.06 -2.26
N LYS A 162 -10.32 -19.53 -3.14
CA LYS A 162 -11.74 -19.21 -3.06
C LYS A 162 -12.27 -19.65 -1.71
N PRO A 163 -13.11 -18.86 -1.03
CA PRO A 163 -13.49 -19.09 0.36
C PRO A 163 -14.58 -20.16 0.49
N ASP A 164 -14.28 -21.39 0.15
CA ASP A 164 -15.24 -22.49 0.28
C ASP A 164 -15.09 -23.26 1.61
N ASP A 165 -14.05 -22.95 2.41
CA ASP A 165 -13.85 -23.52 3.74
C ASP A 165 -13.29 -22.51 4.75
N ASN A 166 -13.36 -22.83 6.03
CA ASN A 166 -12.83 -21.97 7.10
C ASN A 166 -11.32 -21.72 7.00
N ALA A 167 -10.56 -22.66 6.48
CA ALA A 167 -9.10 -22.52 6.32
C ALA A 167 -8.77 -21.48 5.25
N ALA A 168 -9.52 -21.44 4.15
CA ALA A 168 -9.37 -20.43 3.10
C ALA A 168 -9.75 -19.04 3.61
N LEU A 169 -10.80 -18.92 4.42
CA LEU A 169 -11.21 -17.66 5.06
C LEU A 169 -10.13 -17.13 6.02
N VAL A 170 -9.52 -18.00 6.82
CA VAL A 170 -8.43 -17.65 7.74
C VAL A 170 -7.20 -17.19 6.96
N LYS A 171 -6.81 -17.89 5.88
CA LYS A 171 -5.70 -17.48 5.01
C LYS A 171 -5.97 -16.11 4.36
N ARG A 172 -7.18 -15.89 3.86
CA ARG A 172 -7.57 -14.60 3.29
C ARG A 172 -7.52 -13.49 4.35
N GLY A 173 -7.99 -13.76 5.57
CA GLY A 173 -7.91 -12.85 6.72
C GLY A 173 -6.46 -12.49 7.05
N ALA A 174 -5.57 -13.48 7.16
CA ALA A 174 -4.15 -13.27 7.40
C ALA A 174 -3.52 -12.39 6.31
N TYR A 175 -3.78 -12.70 5.03
CA TYR A 175 -3.33 -11.89 3.91
C TYR A 175 -3.77 -10.42 4.02
N LEU A 176 -5.06 -10.19 4.32
CA LEU A 176 -5.59 -8.83 4.42
C LEU A 176 -4.96 -8.05 5.58
N VAL A 177 -4.77 -8.70 6.73
CA VAL A 177 -4.24 -8.07 7.96
C VAL A 177 -2.73 -7.84 7.86
N GLU A 178 -1.97 -8.80 7.34
CA GLU A 178 -0.51 -8.76 7.28
C GLU A 178 0.02 -8.00 6.06
N GLY A 179 -0.73 -8.01 4.97
CA GLY A 179 -0.39 -7.36 3.70
C GLY A 179 -1.06 -5.99 3.55
N PRO A 180 -2.12 -5.87 2.73
CA PRO A 180 -2.69 -4.58 2.37
C PRO A 180 -3.22 -3.78 3.57
N GLY A 181 -3.82 -4.42 4.56
CA GLY A 181 -4.31 -3.75 5.76
C GLY A 181 -3.22 -3.28 6.72
N HIS A 182 -1.98 -3.78 6.59
CA HIS A 182 -0.79 -3.40 7.38
C HIS A 182 -1.08 -3.10 8.87
N CYS A 183 -1.96 -3.89 9.50
CA CYS A 183 -2.42 -3.66 10.87
C CYS A 183 -1.26 -3.63 11.88
N GLY A 184 -0.18 -4.38 11.60
CA GLY A 184 1.06 -4.38 12.38
C GLY A 184 1.71 -3.01 12.48
N SER A 185 1.55 -2.15 11.48
CA SER A 185 2.17 -0.82 11.47
C SER A 185 1.77 0.07 12.65
N CYS A 186 0.58 -0.14 13.19
CA CYS A 186 0.10 0.55 14.39
C CYS A 186 0.06 -0.36 15.62
N HIS A 187 -0.28 -1.64 15.45
CA HIS A 187 -0.59 -2.54 16.56
C HIS A 187 0.55 -3.49 16.97
N THR A 188 1.73 -3.39 16.33
CA THR A 188 2.92 -4.16 16.70
C THR A 188 4.00 -3.23 17.25
N PRO A 189 4.69 -3.60 18.35
CA PRO A 189 5.75 -2.78 18.92
C PRO A 189 6.87 -2.50 17.91
N ARG A 190 7.49 -1.32 18.04
CA ARG A 190 8.62 -0.92 17.20
C ARG A 190 9.95 -1.26 17.84
N GLY A 191 10.91 -1.64 17.00
CA GLY A 191 12.32 -1.78 17.36
C GLY A 191 13.04 -0.43 17.37
N MET A 192 14.33 -0.46 17.75
CA MET A 192 15.18 0.75 17.80
C MET A 192 15.40 1.39 16.42
N ALA A 193 15.30 0.62 15.34
CA ALA A 193 15.40 1.11 13.98
C ALA A 193 14.03 1.52 13.39
N MET A 194 13.01 1.71 14.23
CA MET A 194 11.62 2.01 13.86
C MET A 194 10.93 0.90 13.03
N ASN A 195 11.57 -0.26 12.90
CA ASN A 195 10.98 -1.45 12.29
C ASN A 195 9.88 -2.02 13.17
N GLU A 196 8.90 -2.69 12.59
CA GLU A 196 8.00 -3.55 13.34
C GLU A 196 8.80 -4.74 13.91
N LYS A 197 8.53 -5.13 15.16
CA LYS A 197 9.21 -6.27 15.77
C LYS A 197 8.74 -7.62 15.25
N ALA A 198 7.58 -7.63 14.60
CA ALA A 198 7.00 -8.81 13.98
C ALA A 198 6.14 -8.42 12.79
N TYR A 199 6.08 -9.26 11.75
CA TYR A 199 5.34 -9.03 10.53
C TYR A 199 4.28 -10.11 10.24
N THR A 200 4.20 -11.14 11.05
CA THR A 200 3.29 -12.28 10.85
C THR A 200 2.63 -12.71 12.14
N HIS A 201 1.47 -13.36 12.02
CA HIS A 201 0.73 -13.94 13.14
C HIS A 201 1.49 -15.06 13.87
N ALA A 202 2.55 -15.61 13.30
CA ALA A 202 3.39 -16.63 13.94
C ALA A 202 4.21 -16.05 15.12
N ASP A 203 4.46 -14.74 15.12
CA ASP A 203 5.26 -14.08 16.14
C ASP A 203 4.41 -13.61 17.32
N ALA A 204 4.91 -13.80 18.53
CA ALA A 204 4.20 -13.41 19.75
C ALA A 204 3.99 -11.89 19.89
N GLU A 205 4.88 -11.07 19.33
CA GLU A 205 4.78 -9.61 19.38
C GLU A 205 3.86 -9.03 18.31
N TYR A 206 3.46 -9.81 17.29
CA TYR A 206 2.57 -9.33 16.23
C TYR A 206 1.20 -8.97 16.80
N LEU A 207 0.73 -7.76 16.50
CA LEU A 207 -0.55 -7.20 16.97
C LEU A 207 -0.72 -7.19 18.50
N SER A 208 0.38 -7.19 19.28
CA SER A 208 0.32 -7.20 20.75
C SER A 208 0.05 -5.84 21.38
N GLY A 209 -0.14 -4.81 20.57
CA GLY A 209 -0.30 -3.42 20.98
C GLY A 209 1.01 -2.63 20.96
N ALA A 210 0.94 -1.34 20.70
CA ALA A 210 2.12 -0.47 20.63
C ALA A 210 1.79 0.97 21.01
N MET A 211 2.83 1.72 21.38
CA MET A 211 2.79 3.18 21.41
C MET A 211 3.27 3.71 20.05
N ILE A 212 2.46 4.54 19.40
CA ILE A 212 2.82 5.18 18.14
C ILE A 212 2.38 6.65 18.16
N ASP A 213 3.29 7.54 17.86
CA ASP A 213 3.05 9.02 17.82
C ASP A 213 2.32 9.58 19.05
N GLY A 214 2.62 9.02 20.24
CA GLY A 214 1.99 9.43 21.50
C GLY A 214 0.63 8.78 21.79
N TRP A 215 0.14 7.92 20.92
CA TRP A 215 -1.13 7.19 21.08
C TRP A 215 -0.86 5.71 21.37
N TYR A 216 -1.68 5.13 22.23
CA TYR A 216 -1.65 3.69 22.47
C TYR A 216 -2.61 2.97 21.52
N ALA A 217 -2.04 2.17 20.61
CA ALA A 217 -2.77 1.21 19.79
C ALA A 217 -2.93 -0.10 20.59
N PRO A 218 -4.16 -0.52 20.95
CA PRO A 218 -4.38 -1.69 21.80
C PRO A 218 -3.98 -2.99 21.09
N SER A 219 -3.81 -4.07 21.86
CA SER A 219 -3.66 -5.42 21.31
C SER A 219 -4.88 -5.82 20.51
N LEU A 220 -4.67 -6.37 19.32
CA LEU A 220 -5.71 -7.00 18.50
C LEU A 220 -5.70 -8.53 18.64
N ARG A 221 -4.88 -9.08 19.54
CA ARG A 221 -4.86 -10.53 19.85
C ARG A 221 -6.04 -10.86 20.74
N GLY A 222 -6.69 -11.99 20.50
CA GLY A 222 -7.92 -12.42 21.19
C GLY A 222 -7.84 -12.44 22.72
N SER A 223 -6.64 -12.57 23.31
CA SER A 223 -6.43 -12.47 24.75
C SER A 223 -6.53 -11.06 25.33
N GLY A 224 -6.58 -10.04 24.48
CA GLY A 224 -6.66 -8.61 24.87
C GLY A 224 -8.02 -7.98 24.65
N MET A 225 -8.93 -8.65 23.98
CA MET A 225 -10.30 -8.19 23.79
C MET A 225 -11.17 -8.87 24.85
N SER A 226 -11.56 -8.12 25.89
CA SER A 226 -12.61 -8.52 26.84
C SER A 226 -13.92 -8.64 26.08
N GLU A 227 -14.67 -9.69 26.37
CA GLU A 227 -16.06 -9.89 25.91
C GLU A 227 -16.95 -8.71 26.32
#